data_e69fc6b97f450b83d6e5009e3beeb9fa
#
_entry.id   e69fc6b97f450b83d6e5009e3beeb9fa
#
_cell.length_a   1.000
_cell.length_b   1.000
_cell.length_c   1.000
_cell.angle_alpha   90.00
_cell.angle_beta   90.00
_cell.angle_gamma   90.00
#
_symmetry.space_group_name_H-M   'P 1'
#
loop_
_entity.id
_entity.type
_entity.pdbx_description
1 polymer ?
#
loop_
_entity_poly.entity_id
_entity_poly.type
_entity_poly.pdbx_seq_one_letter_code
_entity_poly.pdbx_strand_id
1 'polypeptide(L)'
;MIDDYEQAIIKEFQLWRPTLENKEVVSIFIGGGTPSRIPAVKLKNLIKIIEESTNLNKNAEITAEINPDDIPDWDIIDLQNSGINRLSIGIQSFIDDELDLLDRQYNGEFAVKQIKYLQNHGFRNINLDLMFGLVNHTMNNWKQSLNQAIDLEPAHVSCYALGVEEGTLLNYRIEKGELPKPDDDLAAEQYEHSIIELQKANFVHYEISNWAKNGHESIHNSAYWNMHEYLGIGAGAHSFVSNKRFSNINNPREYIRTMQDMQTNSNQNIKMKQVVDGGDVSSKDLLNDSMIFGLRMIEGINIENFKIQHNKDPREIFKNIIEENKLHGLLAETDSHIKLTKKGILLSNEVFQNFI
;
A
#
# COMPACT_ATOMS: atom_id res chain seq x y z
N MET A 1 7.25 -24.79 8.14
CA MET A 1 6.88 -23.40 8.47
C MET A 1 5.94 -22.77 7.44
N ILE A 2 6.20 -22.84 6.14
CA ILE A 2 5.27 -22.28 5.12
C ILE A 2 3.91 -22.99 5.17
N ASP A 3 3.89 -24.33 5.22
CA ASP A 3 2.65 -25.11 5.31
C ASP A 3 1.86 -24.81 6.59
N ASP A 4 2.55 -24.70 7.72
CA ASP A 4 1.91 -24.38 9.00
C ASP A 4 1.33 -22.96 8.99
N TYR A 5 2.03 -22.02 8.32
CA TYR A 5 1.57 -20.64 8.16
C TYR A 5 0.34 -20.55 7.26
N GLU A 6 0.34 -21.27 6.12
CA GLU A 6 -0.83 -21.38 5.25
C GLU A 6 -2.05 -21.91 6.02
N GLN A 7 -1.87 -23.00 6.78
CA GLN A 7 -2.98 -23.54 7.59
C GLN A 7 -3.45 -22.58 8.67
N ALA A 8 -2.55 -21.81 9.27
CA ALA A 8 -2.90 -20.77 10.24
C ALA A 8 -3.73 -19.64 9.60
N ILE A 9 -3.32 -19.16 8.41
CA ILE A 9 -4.08 -18.16 7.63
C ILE A 9 -5.48 -18.68 7.27
N ILE A 10 -5.58 -19.91 6.76
CA ILE A 10 -6.87 -20.51 6.40
C ILE A 10 -7.78 -20.59 7.63
N LYS A 11 -7.22 -21.02 8.76
CA LYS A 11 -7.97 -21.12 10.01
C LYS A 11 -8.44 -19.75 10.52
N GLU A 12 -7.58 -18.73 10.47
CA GLU A 12 -7.95 -17.38 10.83
C GLU A 12 -9.07 -16.85 9.92
N PHE A 13 -8.93 -17.02 8.60
CA PHE A 13 -9.96 -16.63 7.65
C PHE A 13 -11.31 -17.28 7.97
N GLN A 14 -11.32 -18.57 8.29
CA GLN A 14 -12.55 -19.28 8.67
C GLN A 14 -13.21 -18.70 9.92
N LEU A 15 -12.44 -18.22 10.89
CA LEU A 15 -12.94 -17.55 12.09
C LEU A 15 -13.56 -16.19 11.79
N TRP A 16 -12.98 -15.44 10.85
CA TRP A 16 -13.49 -14.15 10.43
C TRP A 16 -14.61 -14.21 9.39
N ARG A 17 -14.80 -15.34 8.73
CA ARG A 17 -15.81 -15.52 7.68
C ARG A 17 -17.20 -14.99 8.04
N PRO A 18 -17.76 -15.20 9.26
CA PRO A 18 -19.08 -14.67 9.61
C PRO A 18 -19.17 -13.14 9.55
N THR A 19 -18.08 -12.42 9.75
CA THR A 19 -18.02 -10.95 9.62
C THR A 19 -18.14 -10.47 8.18
N LEU A 20 -17.91 -11.34 7.21
CA LEU A 20 -17.94 -11.05 5.77
C LEU A 20 -19.28 -11.40 5.11
N GLU A 21 -20.23 -12.03 5.84
CA GLU A 21 -21.45 -12.65 5.28
C GLU A 21 -22.28 -11.70 4.41
N ASN A 22 -22.38 -10.44 4.72
CA ASN A 22 -23.20 -9.47 3.95
C ASN A 22 -22.33 -8.37 3.32
N LYS A 23 -21.03 -8.64 3.14
CA LYS A 23 -20.09 -7.68 2.58
C LYS A 23 -19.60 -8.18 1.25
N GLU A 24 -19.47 -7.25 0.30
CA GLU A 24 -18.80 -7.53 -0.95
C GLU A 24 -17.29 -7.31 -0.78
N VAL A 25 -16.49 -8.30 -1.20
CA VAL A 25 -15.04 -8.20 -1.20
C VAL A 25 -14.61 -7.65 -2.56
N VAL A 26 -14.07 -6.45 -2.59
CA VAL A 26 -13.68 -5.75 -3.83
C VAL A 26 -12.18 -5.85 -4.12
N SER A 27 -11.37 -6.24 -3.13
CA SER A 27 -9.94 -6.46 -3.33
C SER A 27 -9.37 -7.51 -2.36
N ILE A 28 -8.34 -8.21 -2.83
CA ILE A 28 -7.46 -9.06 -2.04
C ILE A 28 -6.04 -8.55 -2.28
N PHE A 29 -5.32 -8.22 -1.22
CA PHE A 29 -3.94 -7.79 -1.30
C PHE A 29 -3.03 -8.73 -0.54
N ILE A 30 -2.09 -9.35 -1.24
CA ILE A 30 -1.12 -10.29 -0.68
C ILE A 30 0.21 -9.56 -0.59
N GLY A 31 0.53 -9.08 0.62
CA GLY A 31 1.68 -8.23 0.89
C GLY A 31 2.27 -8.47 2.27
N GLY A 32 3.18 -7.59 2.69
CA GLY A 32 3.81 -7.62 4.01
C GLY A 32 4.95 -8.64 4.11
N GLY A 33 6.15 -8.20 4.11
CA GLY A 33 7.35 -9.04 4.05
C GLY A 33 7.70 -9.40 2.60
N THR A 34 7.74 -10.67 2.25
CA THR A 34 8.08 -11.12 0.88
C THR A 34 7.12 -12.25 0.45
N PRO A 35 5.91 -11.90 -0.01
CA PRO A 35 4.90 -12.90 -0.41
C PRO A 35 5.38 -13.82 -1.54
N SER A 36 6.25 -13.32 -2.41
CA SER A 36 6.82 -14.07 -3.52
C SER A 36 7.67 -15.30 -3.11
N ARG A 37 8.02 -15.41 -1.82
CA ARG A 37 8.61 -16.65 -1.27
C ARG A 37 7.60 -17.76 -1.00
N ILE A 38 6.30 -17.46 -1.10
CA ILE A 38 5.25 -18.47 -1.02
C ILE A 38 4.98 -19.00 -2.44
N PRO A 39 5.00 -20.31 -2.69
CA PRO A 39 4.70 -20.85 -4.01
C PRO A 39 3.33 -20.38 -4.54
N ALA A 40 3.25 -20.02 -5.84
CA ALA A 40 2.04 -19.49 -6.44
C ALA A 40 0.82 -20.44 -6.30
N VAL A 41 1.04 -21.75 -6.29
CA VAL A 41 -0.01 -22.75 -6.04
C VAL A 41 -0.68 -22.60 -4.66
N LYS A 42 0.07 -22.18 -3.63
CA LYS A 42 -0.48 -21.93 -2.30
C LYS A 42 -1.33 -20.67 -2.25
N LEU A 43 -0.88 -19.61 -2.93
CA LEU A 43 -1.66 -18.38 -3.09
C LEU A 43 -2.96 -18.66 -3.83
N LYS A 44 -2.92 -19.45 -4.90
CA LYS A 44 -4.11 -19.93 -5.62
C LYS A 44 -5.10 -20.63 -4.68
N ASN A 45 -4.63 -21.52 -3.82
CA ASN A 45 -5.48 -22.21 -2.86
C ASN A 45 -6.16 -21.25 -1.89
N LEU A 46 -5.42 -20.27 -1.36
CA LEU A 46 -5.96 -19.24 -0.46
C LEU A 46 -7.02 -18.39 -1.18
N ILE A 47 -6.73 -17.91 -2.38
CA ILE A 47 -7.67 -17.11 -3.18
C ILE A 47 -8.95 -17.90 -3.46
N LYS A 48 -8.82 -19.18 -3.85
CA LYS A 48 -9.96 -20.05 -4.09
C LYS A 48 -10.83 -20.23 -2.84
N ILE A 49 -10.23 -20.42 -1.66
CA ILE A 49 -10.97 -20.53 -0.40
C ILE A 49 -11.74 -19.24 -0.11
N ILE A 50 -11.15 -18.07 -0.37
CA ILE A 50 -11.83 -16.77 -0.20
C ILE A 50 -12.99 -16.64 -1.19
N GLU A 51 -12.76 -16.95 -2.46
CA GLU A 51 -13.77 -16.89 -3.52
C GLU A 51 -15.00 -17.79 -3.20
N GLU A 52 -14.75 -19.04 -2.79
CA GLU A 52 -15.82 -19.99 -2.44
C GLU A 52 -16.55 -19.63 -1.14
N SER A 53 -15.99 -18.78 -0.31
CA SER A 53 -16.47 -18.50 1.05
C SER A 53 -17.01 -17.10 1.27
N THR A 54 -16.86 -16.19 0.29
CA THR A 54 -17.27 -14.78 0.38
C THR A 54 -18.03 -14.34 -0.86
N ASN A 55 -18.63 -13.15 -0.79
CA ASN A 55 -19.17 -12.48 -1.97
C ASN A 55 -18.03 -11.69 -2.64
N LEU A 56 -17.09 -12.41 -3.28
CA LEU A 56 -15.99 -11.78 -4.04
C LEU A 56 -16.56 -11.14 -5.32
N ASN A 57 -16.34 -9.84 -5.49
CA ASN A 57 -16.74 -9.14 -6.72
C ASN A 57 -16.03 -9.77 -7.92
N LYS A 58 -16.77 -10.00 -9.01
CA LYS A 58 -16.21 -10.59 -10.24
C LYS A 58 -15.07 -9.80 -10.88
N ASN A 59 -14.97 -8.51 -10.56
CA ASN A 59 -13.91 -7.61 -11.01
C ASN A 59 -12.97 -7.22 -9.85
N ALA A 60 -12.93 -8.02 -8.77
CA ALA A 60 -12.08 -7.73 -7.63
C ALA A 60 -10.60 -7.61 -8.05
N GLU A 61 -9.93 -6.62 -7.50
CA GLU A 61 -8.48 -6.51 -7.62
C GLU A 61 -7.82 -7.56 -6.72
N ILE A 62 -7.04 -8.46 -7.30
CA ILE A 62 -6.25 -9.46 -6.55
C ILE A 62 -4.78 -9.17 -6.82
N THR A 63 -4.16 -8.49 -5.88
CA THR A 63 -2.77 -8.04 -5.97
C THR A 63 -1.83 -8.95 -5.21
N ALA A 64 -0.66 -9.24 -5.78
CA ALA A 64 0.48 -9.80 -5.06
C ALA A 64 1.71 -8.90 -5.20
N GLU A 65 2.40 -8.67 -4.07
CA GLU A 65 3.72 -8.06 -4.05
C GLU A 65 4.79 -9.09 -4.42
N ILE A 66 5.75 -8.68 -5.23
CA ILE A 66 6.83 -9.54 -5.70
C ILE A 66 8.13 -8.75 -5.87
N ASN A 67 9.26 -9.37 -5.52
CA ASN A 67 10.56 -8.82 -5.87
C ASN A 67 11.04 -9.40 -7.21
N PRO A 68 11.85 -8.67 -7.99
CA PRO A 68 12.38 -9.16 -9.26
C PRO A 68 13.15 -10.48 -9.16
N ASP A 69 13.90 -10.68 -8.08
CA ASP A 69 14.71 -11.87 -7.82
C ASP A 69 13.89 -13.11 -7.46
N ASP A 70 12.66 -12.96 -7.00
CA ASP A 70 11.75 -14.07 -6.69
C ASP A 70 10.92 -14.52 -7.93
N ILE A 71 10.85 -13.72 -9.00
CA ILE A 71 10.05 -14.05 -10.20
C ILE A 71 10.46 -15.38 -10.83
N PRO A 72 11.76 -15.72 -10.96
CA PRO A 72 12.18 -17.02 -11.51
C PRO A 72 11.73 -18.23 -10.70
N ASP A 73 11.45 -18.07 -9.41
CA ASP A 73 11.04 -19.15 -8.50
C ASP A 73 9.54 -19.46 -8.60
N TRP A 74 8.76 -18.57 -9.22
CA TRP A 74 7.34 -18.79 -9.44
C TRP A 74 7.09 -19.52 -10.75
N ASP A 75 6.35 -20.63 -10.67
CA ASP A 75 5.83 -21.27 -11.89
C ASP A 75 4.84 -20.32 -12.54
N ILE A 76 5.15 -19.92 -13.79
CA ILE A 76 4.36 -18.92 -14.54
C ILE A 76 2.95 -19.42 -14.84
N ILE A 77 2.76 -20.72 -15.00
CA ILE A 77 1.46 -21.35 -15.26
C ILE A 77 0.62 -21.31 -14.00
N ASP A 78 1.23 -21.64 -12.84
CA ASP A 78 0.55 -21.53 -11.55
C ASP A 78 0.17 -20.08 -11.24
N LEU A 79 1.04 -19.12 -11.55
CA LEU A 79 0.75 -17.71 -11.39
C LEU A 79 -0.42 -17.25 -12.29
N GLN A 80 -0.41 -17.64 -13.59
CA GLN A 80 -1.51 -17.34 -14.50
C GLN A 80 -2.86 -17.93 -14.05
N ASN A 81 -2.82 -19.09 -13.40
CA ASN A 81 -4.01 -19.78 -12.92
C ASN A 81 -4.33 -19.48 -11.43
N SER A 82 -3.63 -18.55 -10.79
CA SER A 82 -3.79 -18.25 -9.37
C SER A 82 -5.02 -17.41 -9.04
N GLY A 83 -5.54 -16.65 -10.02
CA GLY A 83 -6.53 -15.61 -9.83
C GLY A 83 -5.92 -14.23 -9.55
N ILE A 84 -4.59 -14.13 -9.35
CA ILE A 84 -3.89 -12.85 -9.23
C ILE A 84 -4.00 -12.10 -10.55
N ASN A 85 -4.55 -10.88 -10.52
CA ASN A 85 -4.78 -10.05 -11.70
C ASN A 85 -4.01 -8.72 -11.67
N ARG A 86 -3.25 -8.45 -10.60
CA ARG A 86 -2.35 -7.31 -10.46
C ARG A 86 -1.06 -7.75 -9.75
N LEU A 87 0.09 -7.30 -10.28
CA LEU A 87 1.39 -7.53 -9.65
C LEU A 87 2.00 -6.19 -9.23
N SER A 88 2.48 -6.07 -7.99
CA SER A 88 3.25 -4.92 -7.51
C SER A 88 4.70 -5.33 -7.35
N ILE A 89 5.58 -4.76 -8.19
CA ILE A 89 6.98 -5.18 -8.30
C ILE A 89 7.88 -4.16 -7.62
N GLY A 90 8.53 -4.57 -6.53
CA GLY A 90 9.44 -3.75 -5.74
C GLY A 90 10.79 -3.53 -6.44
N ILE A 91 10.84 -2.66 -7.44
CA ILE A 91 12.06 -2.36 -8.19
C ILE A 91 13.01 -1.47 -7.40
N GLN A 92 12.48 -0.42 -6.79
CA GLN A 92 13.12 0.63 -6.02
C GLN A 92 13.98 1.57 -6.88
N SER A 93 14.92 1.06 -7.69
CA SER A 93 15.76 1.78 -8.65
C SER A 93 16.15 0.88 -9.82
N PHE A 94 16.62 1.48 -10.92
CA PHE A 94 17.29 0.77 -12.02
C PHE A 94 18.79 1.07 -12.08
N ILE A 95 19.34 1.74 -11.06
CA ILE A 95 20.77 2.09 -10.93
C ILE A 95 21.42 1.10 -9.97
N ASP A 96 22.42 0.38 -10.44
CA ASP A 96 23.04 -0.72 -9.69
C ASP A 96 23.61 -0.28 -8.34
N ASP A 97 24.30 0.87 -8.27
CA ASP A 97 24.85 1.41 -7.02
C ASP A 97 23.74 1.72 -5.98
N GLU A 98 22.55 2.12 -6.45
CA GLU A 98 21.40 2.38 -5.58
C GLU A 98 20.72 1.09 -5.11
N LEU A 99 20.68 0.08 -5.98
CA LEU A 99 20.19 -1.25 -5.62
C LEU A 99 21.10 -1.90 -4.57
N ASP A 100 22.43 -1.78 -4.72
CA ASP A 100 23.39 -2.24 -3.73
C ASP A 100 23.23 -1.52 -2.38
N LEU A 101 22.98 -0.20 -2.39
CA LEU A 101 22.69 0.59 -1.18
C LEU A 101 21.43 0.09 -0.45
N LEU A 102 20.44 -0.37 -1.22
CA LEU A 102 19.16 -0.90 -0.72
C LEU A 102 19.21 -2.42 -0.44
N ASP A 103 20.42 -3.01 -0.44
CA ASP A 103 20.65 -4.45 -0.20
C ASP A 103 19.85 -5.36 -1.15
N ARG A 104 19.69 -4.93 -2.42
CA ARG A 104 19.04 -5.72 -3.47
C ARG A 104 20.05 -6.66 -4.12
N GLN A 105 19.63 -7.93 -4.33
CA GLN A 105 20.51 -8.99 -4.86
C GLN A 105 20.45 -9.09 -6.39
N TYR A 106 19.93 -8.09 -7.07
CA TYR A 106 19.80 -8.01 -8.52
C TYR A 106 20.23 -6.62 -9.03
N ASN A 107 20.52 -6.53 -10.31
CA ASN A 107 20.84 -5.27 -10.99
C ASN A 107 19.66 -4.78 -11.86
N GLY A 108 19.75 -3.56 -12.37
CA GLY A 108 18.70 -2.94 -13.17
C GLY A 108 18.36 -3.72 -14.43
N GLU A 109 19.36 -4.28 -15.13
CA GLU A 109 19.14 -5.09 -16.36
C GLU A 109 18.34 -6.35 -16.03
N PHE A 110 18.65 -7.03 -14.95
CA PHE A 110 17.90 -8.19 -14.49
C PHE A 110 16.44 -7.83 -14.19
N ALA A 111 16.20 -6.73 -13.47
CA ALA A 111 14.84 -6.26 -13.18
C ALA A 111 14.04 -6.01 -14.47
N VAL A 112 14.61 -5.31 -15.45
CA VAL A 112 13.98 -5.09 -16.77
C VAL A 112 13.64 -6.41 -17.44
N LYS A 113 14.55 -7.39 -17.41
CA LYS A 113 14.33 -8.71 -18.01
C LYS A 113 13.14 -9.43 -17.36
N GLN A 114 13.04 -9.38 -16.03
CA GLN A 114 11.95 -10.03 -15.30
C GLN A 114 10.60 -9.37 -15.59
N ILE A 115 10.53 -8.03 -15.64
CA ILE A 115 9.30 -7.33 -16.00
C ILE A 115 8.83 -7.73 -17.40
N LYS A 116 9.74 -7.70 -18.38
CA LYS A 116 9.44 -8.12 -19.77
C LYS A 116 9.02 -9.58 -19.84
N TYR A 117 9.60 -10.45 -19.02
CA TYR A 117 9.19 -11.84 -18.91
C TYR A 117 7.72 -11.97 -18.50
N LEU A 118 7.31 -11.28 -17.46
CA LEU A 118 5.90 -11.27 -17.00
C LEU A 118 4.96 -10.69 -18.07
N GLN A 119 5.35 -9.57 -18.70
CA GLN A 119 4.57 -8.95 -19.77
C GLN A 119 4.37 -9.89 -20.96
N ASN A 120 5.42 -10.63 -21.37
CA ASN A 120 5.36 -11.61 -22.46
C ASN A 120 4.47 -12.82 -22.13
N HIS A 121 4.25 -13.09 -20.83
CA HIS A 121 3.32 -14.13 -20.37
C HIS A 121 1.92 -13.60 -20.04
N GLY A 122 1.60 -12.38 -20.49
CA GLY A 122 0.23 -11.85 -20.43
C GLY A 122 -0.09 -11.00 -19.20
N PHE A 123 0.81 -10.81 -18.26
CA PHE A 123 0.60 -9.89 -17.14
C PHE A 123 0.68 -8.44 -17.64
N ARG A 124 -0.44 -7.73 -17.64
CA ARG A 124 -0.55 -6.35 -18.12
C ARG A 124 -0.76 -5.35 -16.98
N ASN A 125 -1.46 -5.75 -15.93
CA ASN A 125 -1.69 -4.91 -14.76
C ASN A 125 -0.51 -5.05 -13.79
N ILE A 126 0.58 -4.37 -14.15
CA ILE A 126 1.82 -4.35 -13.35
C ILE A 126 2.01 -2.95 -12.78
N ASN A 127 2.28 -2.91 -11.49
CA ASN A 127 2.80 -1.75 -10.80
C ASN A 127 4.31 -1.88 -10.62
N LEU A 128 5.05 -0.79 -10.81
CA LEU A 128 6.47 -0.67 -10.48
C LEU A 128 6.64 0.28 -9.32
N ASP A 129 7.22 -0.22 -8.22
CA ASP A 129 7.54 0.60 -7.05
C ASP A 129 8.96 1.17 -7.20
N LEU A 130 9.08 2.49 -7.20
CA LEU A 130 10.33 3.24 -7.24
C LEU A 130 10.53 4.04 -5.96
N MET A 131 11.78 4.28 -5.59
CA MET A 131 12.15 5.12 -4.45
C MET A 131 12.98 6.32 -4.91
N PHE A 132 12.59 7.51 -4.44
CA PHE A 132 13.36 8.74 -4.61
C PHE A 132 13.88 9.26 -3.26
N GLY A 133 14.73 10.30 -3.29
CA GLY A 133 15.34 10.83 -2.07
C GLY A 133 16.29 9.85 -1.39
N LEU A 134 16.92 8.95 -2.16
CA LEU A 134 17.89 8.01 -1.60
C LEU A 134 19.14 8.73 -1.09
N VAL A 135 19.87 8.10 -0.21
CA VAL A 135 21.19 8.59 0.23
C VAL A 135 22.13 8.66 -0.98
N ASN A 136 22.83 9.76 -1.15
CA ASN A 136 23.66 10.07 -2.33
C ASN A 136 22.90 10.08 -3.67
N HIS A 137 21.58 10.18 -3.66
CA HIS A 137 20.79 10.25 -4.88
C HIS A 137 21.18 11.48 -5.72
N THR A 138 21.01 11.36 -7.03
CA THR A 138 21.15 12.49 -7.95
C THR A 138 19.90 12.65 -8.79
N MET A 139 19.62 13.86 -9.26
CA MET A 139 18.54 14.09 -10.21
C MET A 139 18.74 13.27 -11.50
N ASN A 140 19.98 13.04 -11.93
CA ASN A 140 20.26 12.25 -13.13
C ASN A 140 19.88 10.77 -12.96
N ASN A 141 20.24 10.17 -11.83
CA ASN A 141 19.89 8.78 -11.52
C ASN A 141 18.39 8.61 -11.43
N TRP A 142 17.70 9.56 -10.75
CA TRP A 142 16.23 9.54 -10.68
C TRP A 142 15.59 9.60 -12.06
N LYS A 143 16.03 10.53 -12.91
CA LYS A 143 15.55 10.63 -14.30
C LYS A 143 15.77 9.35 -15.08
N GLN A 144 16.91 8.71 -14.94
CA GLN A 144 17.21 7.45 -15.60
C GLN A 144 16.26 6.33 -15.12
N SER A 145 16.08 6.17 -13.80
CA SER A 145 15.19 5.17 -13.23
C SER A 145 13.72 5.40 -13.62
N LEU A 146 13.24 6.64 -13.56
CA LEU A 146 11.87 6.98 -13.92
C LEU A 146 11.60 6.75 -15.42
N ASN A 147 12.52 7.17 -16.29
CA ASN A 147 12.40 6.94 -17.75
C ASN A 147 12.40 5.44 -18.07
N GLN A 148 13.27 4.66 -17.42
CA GLN A 148 13.29 3.20 -17.61
C GLN A 148 11.96 2.57 -17.18
N ALA A 149 11.34 3.04 -16.08
CA ALA A 149 10.02 2.58 -15.67
C ALA A 149 8.95 2.94 -16.70
N ILE A 150 8.96 4.16 -17.23
CA ILE A 150 8.02 4.63 -18.25
C ILE A 150 8.17 3.82 -19.55
N ASP A 151 9.40 3.55 -19.99
CA ASP A 151 9.72 2.78 -21.20
C ASP A 151 9.26 1.30 -21.11
N LEU A 152 9.07 0.79 -19.91
CA LEU A 152 8.50 -0.54 -19.68
C LEU A 152 6.97 -0.57 -19.82
N GLU A 153 6.33 0.58 -20.00
CA GLU A 153 4.88 0.72 -20.21
C GLU A 153 4.02 -0.01 -19.15
N PRO A 154 4.29 0.14 -17.84
CA PRO A 154 3.46 -0.47 -16.81
C PRO A 154 2.07 0.18 -16.79
N ALA A 155 1.12 -0.51 -16.16
CA ALA A 155 -0.22 0.04 -15.90
C ALA A 155 -0.21 1.06 -14.76
N HIS A 156 0.75 0.95 -13.85
CA HIS A 156 0.81 1.73 -12.61
C HIS A 156 2.27 1.96 -12.18
N VAL A 157 2.55 3.10 -11.56
CA VAL A 157 3.86 3.44 -10.98
C VAL A 157 3.64 4.04 -9.60
N SER A 158 4.36 3.52 -8.61
CA SER A 158 4.46 4.09 -7.27
C SER A 158 5.82 4.76 -7.11
N CYS A 159 5.84 6.00 -6.59
CA CYS A 159 7.07 6.69 -6.24
C CYS A 159 7.04 7.04 -4.75
N TYR A 160 7.90 6.41 -3.97
CA TYR A 160 7.99 6.60 -2.52
C TYR A 160 9.26 7.37 -2.16
N ALA A 161 9.13 8.35 -1.26
CA ALA A 161 10.29 8.98 -0.65
C ALA A 161 10.97 8.00 0.33
N LEU A 162 12.29 7.97 0.35
CA LEU A 162 13.02 7.21 1.36
C LEU A 162 12.73 7.78 2.76
N GLY A 163 12.11 6.97 3.63
CA GLY A 163 12.01 7.22 5.06
C GLY A 163 13.19 6.62 5.81
N VAL A 164 13.82 7.40 6.68
CA VAL A 164 14.88 6.90 7.56
C VAL A 164 14.25 6.56 8.91
N GLU A 165 13.90 5.28 9.08
CA GLU A 165 13.21 4.79 10.27
C GLU A 165 14.20 4.44 11.40
N GLU A 166 13.89 4.85 12.64
CA GLU A 166 14.68 4.51 13.82
C GLU A 166 14.86 2.98 13.94
N GLY A 167 16.03 2.56 14.38
CA GLY A 167 16.35 1.14 14.58
C GLY A 167 16.72 0.37 13.31
N THR A 168 16.67 1.00 12.13
CA THR A 168 17.15 0.39 10.89
C THR A 168 18.68 0.51 10.75
N LEU A 169 19.28 -0.39 9.96
CA LEU A 169 20.71 -0.34 9.65
C LEU A 169 21.06 0.98 8.94
N LEU A 170 20.19 1.47 8.06
CA LEU A 170 20.36 2.74 7.37
C LEU A 170 20.45 3.91 8.37
N ASN A 171 19.51 3.98 9.32
CA ASN A 171 19.51 5.01 10.37
C ASN A 171 20.81 4.94 11.18
N TYR A 172 21.22 3.74 11.60
CA TYR A 172 22.47 3.54 12.35
C TYR A 172 23.69 4.06 11.58
N ARG A 173 23.81 3.77 10.28
CA ARG A 173 24.93 4.22 9.44
C ARG A 173 24.94 5.74 9.25
N ILE A 174 23.77 6.36 9.14
CA ILE A 174 23.64 7.83 9.07
C ILE A 174 24.04 8.46 10.42
N GLU A 175 23.58 7.95 11.54
CA GLU A 175 23.95 8.46 12.88
C GLU A 175 25.44 8.33 13.18
N LYS A 176 26.09 7.29 12.63
CA LYS A 176 27.56 7.10 12.73
C LYS A 176 28.35 7.98 11.77
N GLY A 177 27.70 8.71 10.87
CA GLY A 177 28.36 9.53 9.86
C GLY A 177 29.02 8.71 8.73
N GLU A 178 28.66 7.43 8.59
CA GLU A 178 29.11 6.56 7.50
C GLU A 178 28.38 6.89 6.19
N LEU A 179 27.15 7.38 6.30
CA LEU A 179 26.33 7.86 5.20
C LEU A 179 25.80 9.26 5.50
N PRO A 180 25.66 10.13 4.49
CA PRO A 180 24.99 11.41 4.68
C PRO A 180 23.48 11.22 4.92
N LYS A 181 22.83 12.27 5.42
CA LYS A 181 21.34 12.29 5.43
C LYS A 181 20.82 12.44 4.00
N PRO A 182 19.62 11.92 3.70
CA PRO A 182 18.91 12.28 2.48
C PRO A 182 18.77 13.80 2.34
N ASP A 183 18.74 14.27 1.10
CA ASP A 183 18.56 15.69 0.75
C ASP A 183 17.07 15.91 0.45
N ASP A 184 16.37 16.61 1.36
CA ASP A 184 14.93 16.85 1.27
C ASP A 184 14.57 17.78 0.09
N ASP A 185 15.43 18.78 -0.21
CA ASP A 185 15.21 19.70 -1.34
C ASP A 185 15.32 18.94 -2.67
N LEU A 186 16.34 18.08 -2.81
CA LEU A 186 16.50 17.22 -3.96
C LEU A 186 15.33 16.23 -4.08
N ALA A 187 14.87 15.66 -2.97
CA ALA A 187 13.71 14.75 -2.96
C ALA A 187 12.44 15.46 -3.45
N ALA A 188 12.22 16.71 -3.04
CA ALA A 188 11.11 17.52 -3.54
C ALA A 188 11.21 17.79 -5.05
N GLU A 189 12.40 18.14 -5.56
CA GLU A 189 12.63 18.32 -7.01
C GLU A 189 12.39 17.01 -7.79
N GLN A 190 12.82 15.87 -7.26
CA GLN A 190 12.61 14.55 -7.85
C GLN A 190 11.13 14.20 -7.92
N TYR A 191 10.38 14.50 -6.86
CA TYR A 191 8.94 14.27 -6.83
C TYR A 191 8.20 15.17 -7.85
N GLU A 192 8.53 16.46 -7.91
CA GLU A 192 7.95 17.37 -8.92
C GLU A 192 8.26 16.92 -10.36
N HIS A 193 9.48 16.43 -10.59
CA HIS A 193 9.86 15.84 -11.86
C HIS A 193 9.00 14.61 -12.21
N SER A 194 8.72 13.76 -11.23
CA SER A 194 7.86 12.58 -11.42
C SER A 194 6.46 12.96 -11.86
N ILE A 195 5.85 13.97 -11.23
CA ILE A 195 4.52 14.47 -11.60
C ILE A 195 4.50 14.87 -13.09
N ILE A 196 5.53 15.60 -13.52
CA ILE A 196 5.60 16.12 -14.89
C ILE A 196 5.79 14.99 -15.91
N GLU A 197 6.74 14.10 -15.67
CA GLU A 197 7.10 13.07 -16.67
C GLU A 197 6.05 11.96 -16.75
N LEU A 198 5.48 11.52 -15.61
CA LEU A 198 4.40 10.54 -15.62
C LEU A 198 3.13 11.10 -16.27
N GLN A 199 2.82 12.38 -16.06
CA GLN A 199 1.70 13.02 -16.76
C GLN A 199 1.93 13.08 -18.28
N LYS A 200 3.13 13.42 -18.75
CA LYS A 200 3.50 13.38 -20.19
C LYS A 200 3.36 11.98 -20.77
N ALA A 201 3.66 10.95 -19.95
CA ALA A 201 3.50 9.54 -20.31
C ALA A 201 2.05 9.03 -20.16
N ASN A 202 1.07 9.91 -19.99
CA ASN A 202 -0.37 9.63 -19.83
C ASN A 202 -0.70 8.77 -18.60
N PHE A 203 0.01 8.95 -17.49
CA PHE A 203 -0.42 8.48 -16.20
C PHE A 203 -1.23 9.56 -15.48
N VAL A 204 -2.27 9.14 -14.76
CA VAL A 204 -3.07 9.97 -13.87
C VAL A 204 -2.47 9.90 -12.47
N HIS A 205 -2.11 11.05 -11.91
CA HIS A 205 -1.72 11.16 -10.51
C HIS A 205 -3.00 11.14 -9.66
N TYR A 206 -3.33 10.01 -9.03
CA TYR A 206 -4.61 9.87 -8.34
C TYR A 206 -4.51 9.97 -6.81
N GLU A 207 -3.35 9.64 -6.23
CA GLU A 207 -3.04 9.86 -4.81
C GLU A 207 -1.54 10.21 -4.66
N ILE A 208 -1.10 10.67 -3.49
CA ILE A 208 0.21 11.29 -3.26
C ILE A 208 1.37 10.49 -3.87
N SER A 209 1.39 9.17 -3.68
CA SER A 209 2.53 8.32 -4.05
C SER A 209 2.31 7.51 -5.33
N ASN A 210 1.11 7.57 -5.94
CA ASN A 210 0.73 6.63 -6.99
C ASN A 210 0.16 7.29 -8.25
N TRP A 211 0.60 6.78 -9.38
CA TRP A 211 0.17 7.16 -10.73
C TRP A 211 -0.28 5.91 -11.50
N ALA A 212 -1.37 6.02 -12.23
CA ALA A 212 -1.93 4.91 -12.98
C ALA A 212 -2.32 5.33 -14.39
N LYS A 213 -2.31 4.38 -15.32
CA LYS A 213 -3.08 4.53 -16.57
C LYS A 213 -4.56 4.53 -16.20
N ASN A 214 -5.37 5.26 -16.97
CA ASN A 214 -6.80 5.38 -16.70
C ASN A 214 -7.47 4.01 -16.53
N GLY A 215 -8.16 3.81 -15.38
CA GLY A 215 -8.82 2.56 -15.00
C GLY A 215 -7.90 1.49 -14.41
N HIS A 216 -6.66 1.86 -14.05
CA HIS A 216 -5.69 1.00 -13.37
C HIS A 216 -5.26 1.55 -11.99
N GLU A 217 -6.01 2.52 -11.46
CA GLU A 217 -5.85 2.99 -10.09
C GLU A 217 -6.04 1.81 -9.13
N SER A 218 -5.17 1.67 -8.11
CA SER A 218 -5.31 0.57 -7.14
C SER A 218 -6.62 0.68 -6.37
N ILE A 219 -7.50 -0.32 -6.54
CA ILE A 219 -8.76 -0.42 -5.80
C ILE A 219 -8.46 -0.57 -4.31
N HIS A 220 -7.47 -1.40 -3.98
CA HIS A 220 -7.10 -1.68 -2.60
C HIS A 220 -6.60 -0.42 -1.88
N ASN A 221 -5.63 0.31 -2.46
CA ASN A 221 -5.10 1.53 -1.86
C ASN A 221 -6.19 2.62 -1.75
N SER A 222 -6.99 2.77 -2.81
CA SER A 222 -8.11 3.72 -2.80
C SER A 222 -9.15 3.41 -1.73
N ALA A 223 -9.35 2.13 -1.39
CA ALA A 223 -10.25 1.72 -0.30
C ALA A 223 -9.75 2.24 1.06
N TYR A 224 -8.43 2.19 1.34
CA TYR A 224 -7.86 2.78 2.56
C TYR A 224 -8.11 4.30 2.61
N TRP A 225 -7.81 5.01 1.51
CA TRP A 225 -7.93 6.46 1.47
C TRP A 225 -9.39 6.93 1.57
N ASN A 226 -10.34 6.09 1.19
CA ASN A 226 -11.78 6.33 1.33
C ASN A 226 -12.38 5.74 2.62
N MET A 227 -11.55 5.34 3.58
CA MET A 227 -12.00 4.81 4.88
C MET A 227 -12.91 3.57 4.77
N HIS A 228 -12.73 2.75 3.73
CA HIS A 228 -13.44 1.47 3.65
C HIS A 228 -12.92 0.50 4.71
N GLU A 229 -13.80 -0.39 5.15
CA GLU A 229 -13.40 -1.48 6.04
C GLU A 229 -12.47 -2.45 5.33
N TYR A 230 -11.49 -2.96 6.05
CA TYR A 230 -10.57 -3.99 5.58
C TYR A 230 -10.24 -4.98 6.69
N LEU A 231 -10.05 -6.23 6.31
CA LEU A 231 -9.68 -7.31 7.19
C LEU A 231 -8.29 -7.81 6.85
N GLY A 232 -7.36 -7.63 7.77
CA GLY A 232 -6.00 -8.17 7.67
C GLY A 232 -5.93 -9.55 8.30
N ILE A 233 -5.34 -10.50 7.58
CA ILE A 233 -5.15 -11.89 7.99
C ILE A 233 -3.67 -12.22 7.91
N GLY A 234 -3.16 -12.94 8.89
CA GLY A 234 -1.75 -13.29 8.99
C GLY A 234 -1.00 -12.51 10.07
N ALA A 235 0.25 -12.89 10.31
CA ALA A 235 1.10 -12.25 11.31
C ALA A 235 1.34 -10.77 10.98
N GLY A 236 1.17 -9.90 11.98
CA GLY A 236 1.34 -8.46 11.86
C GLY A 236 0.26 -7.75 11.04
N ALA A 237 -0.75 -8.45 10.54
CA ALA A 237 -1.80 -7.84 9.74
C ALA A 237 -2.67 -6.90 10.59
N HIS A 238 -3.01 -5.75 10.01
CA HIS A 238 -3.90 -4.75 10.60
C HIS A 238 -5.28 -4.83 9.99
N SER A 239 -6.29 -4.46 10.76
CA SER A 239 -7.70 -4.47 10.34
C SER A 239 -8.41 -3.19 10.77
N PHE A 240 -9.41 -2.81 9.99
CA PHE A 240 -10.42 -1.82 10.33
C PHE A 240 -11.80 -2.38 9.97
N VAL A 241 -12.53 -2.87 10.95
CA VAL A 241 -13.83 -3.53 10.76
C VAL A 241 -14.78 -3.08 11.85
N SER A 242 -15.99 -2.69 11.48
CA SER A 242 -17.07 -2.29 12.42
C SER A 242 -16.61 -1.22 13.41
N ASN A 243 -15.92 -0.18 12.91
CA ASN A 243 -15.32 0.91 13.71
C ASN A 243 -14.31 0.46 14.75
N LYS A 244 -13.68 -0.69 14.56
CA LYS A 244 -12.57 -1.18 15.40
C LYS A 244 -11.31 -1.27 14.56
N ARG A 245 -10.20 -0.81 15.13
CA ARG A 245 -8.85 -1.10 14.60
C ARG A 245 -8.20 -2.12 15.49
N PHE A 246 -7.53 -3.05 14.89
CA PHE A 246 -6.75 -4.07 15.61
C PHE A 246 -5.63 -4.63 14.74
N SER A 247 -4.64 -5.20 15.40
CA SER A 247 -3.52 -5.88 14.74
C SER A 247 -3.33 -7.28 15.29
N ASN A 248 -2.79 -8.16 14.46
CA ASN A 248 -2.43 -9.51 14.81
C ASN A 248 -1.02 -9.57 15.43
N ILE A 249 -0.74 -10.67 16.12
CA ILE A 249 0.62 -11.03 16.60
C ILE A 249 1.61 -10.86 15.45
N ASN A 250 2.66 -10.05 15.66
CA ASN A 250 3.64 -9.74 14.63
C ASN A 250 4.61 -10.90 14.35
N ASN A 251 4.95 -11.72 15.37
CA ASN A 251 5.87 -12.83 15.21
C ASN A 251 5.19 -14.02 14.51
N PRO A 252 5.65 -14.46 13.31
CA PRO A 252 4.99 -15.53 12.56
C PRO A 252 4.95 -16.88 13.29
N ARG A 253 5.98 -17.22 14.08
CA ARG A 253 6.02 -18.50 14.83
C ARG A 253 5.01 -18.49 15.97
N GLU A 254 4.88 -17.36 16.66
CA GLU A 254 3.90 -17.18 17.73
C GLU A 254 2.47 -17.16 17.17
N TYR A 255 2.28 -16.50 16.03
CA TYR A 255 1.01 -16.50 15.31
C TYR A 255 0.58 -17.93 14.93
N ILE A 256 1.46 -18.72 14.30
CA ILE A 256 1.19 -20.13 13.95
C ILE A 256 0.77 -20.93 15.18
N ARG A 257 1.56 -20.87 16.27
CA ARG A 257 1.26 -21.58 17.52
C ARG A 257 -0.09 -21.17 18.07
N THR A 258 -0.37 -19.85 18.15
CA THR A 258 -1.64 -19.34 18.64
C THR A 258 -2.81 -19.85 17.83
N MET A 259 -2.68 -19.86 16.50
CA MET A 259 -3.74 -20.36 15.63
C MET A 259 -3.92 -21.88 15.75
N GLN A 260 -2.85 -22.65 15.93
CA GLN A 260 -2.93 -24.10 16.19
C GLN A 260 -3.67 -24.42 17.49
N ASP A 261 -3.39 -23.67 18.55
CA ASP A 261 -3.98 -23.88 19.88
C ASP A 261 -5.45 -23.41 19.99
N MET A 262 -5.94 -22.59 19.05
CA MET A 262 -7.33 -22.17 19.03
C MET A 262 -8.26 -23.32 18.66
N GLN A 263 -9.22 -23.64 19.56
CA GLN A 263 -10.28 -24.63 19.23
C GLN A 263 -11.39 -23.94 18.44
N THR A 264 -11.78 -24.54 17.32
CA THR A 264 -12.92 -24.11 16.48
C THR A 264 -14.24 -24.60 17.07
N ASN A 265 -14.53 -24.30 18.32
CA ASN A 265 -15.83 -24.66 18.91
C ASN A 265 -16.90 -23.64 18.49
N SER A 266 -17.90 -24.13 17.80
CA SER A 266 -18.98 -23.42 17.10
C SER A 266 -20.02 -22.66 17.96
N ASN A 267 -19.81 -22.52 19.27
CA ASN A 267 -20.83 -21.94 20.14
C ASN A 267 -20.25 -21.10 21.26
N GLN A 268 -19.65 -19.98 21.00
CA GLN A 268 -19.54 -18.85 21.94
C GLN A 268 -18.44 -17.86 21.48
N ASN A 269 -18.54 -16.60 21.86
CA ASN A 269 -17.59 -15.51 21.65
C ASN A 269 -16.13 -16.00 21.58
N ILE A 270 -15.69 -16.37 20.37
CA ILE A 270 -14.32 -16.81 20.14
C ILE A 270 -13.46 -15.57 20.38
N LYS A 271 -12.75 -15.55 21.53
CA LYS A 271 -11.75 -14.52 21.76
C LYS A 271 -10.65 -14.74 20.72
N MET A 272 -10.52 -13.82 19.79
CA MET A 272 -9.50 -13.83 18.76
C MET A 272 -8.13 -13.64 19.42
N LYS A 273 -7.49 -14.74 19.82
CA LYS A 273 -6.22 -14.72 20.60
C LYS A 273 -5.04 -14.19 19.79
N GLN A 274 -5.13 -14.24 18.45
CA GLN A 274 -4.12 -13.66 17.57
C GLN A 274 -4.14 -12.13 17.55
N VAL A 275 -5.24 -11.50 17.95
CA VAL A 275 -5.35 -10.05 18.07
C VAL A 275 -4.66 -9.60 19.35
N VAL A 276 -3.64 -8.78 19.25
CA VAL A 276 -2.81 -8.34 20.38
C VAL A 276 -2.97 -6.87 20.73
N ASP A 277 -3.39 -6.06 19.77
CA ASP A 277 -3.61 -4.63 19.96
C ASP A 277 -4.87 -4.21 19.22
N GLY A 278 -5.58 -3.23 19.77
CA GLY A 278 -6.75 -2.66 19.11
C GLY A 278 -7.87 -2.27 20.05
N GLY A 279 -8.85 -1.58 19.50
CA GLY A 279 -10.00 -1.09 20.21
C GLY A 279 -11.01 -0.39 19.32
N ASP A 280 -12.04 0.14 19.94
CA ASP A 280 -13.05 0.98 19.28
C ASP A 280 -12.41 2.29 18.84
N VAL A 281 -12.62 2.69 17.59
CA VAL A 281 -12.22 4.00 17.08
C VAL A 281 -13.27 5.02 17.47
N SER A 282 -12.87 6.08 18.16
CA SER A 282 -13.81 7.12 18.58
C SER A 282 -14.37 7.88 17.37
N SER A 283 -15.56 8.48 17.55
CA SER A 283 -16.14 9.33 16.48
C SER A 283 -15.24 10.51 16.12
N LYS A 284 -14.43 11.01 17.06
CA LYS A 284 -13.45 12.07 16.78
C LYS A 284 -12.34 11.52 15.89
N ASP A 285 -11.79 10.37 16.21
CA ASP A 285 -10.70 9.76 15.45
C ASP A 285 -11.16 9.40 14.03
N LEU A 286 -12.39 8.90 13.86
CA LEU A 286 -12.96 8.64 12.54
C LEU A 286 -13.05 9.90 11.67
N LEU A 287 -13.41 11.05 12.26
CA LEU A 287 -13.43 12.33 11.54
C LEU A 287 -12.01 12.78 11.16
N ASN A 288 -11.07 12.69 12.09
CA ASN A 288 -9.68 13.05 11.87
C ASN A 288 -9.05 12.19 10.78
N ASP A 289 -9.24 10.87 10.87
CA ASP A 289 -8.76 9.91 9.89
C ASP A 289 -9.34 10.15 8.50
N SER A 290 -10.64 10.49 8.43
CA SER A 290 -11.29 10.81 7.13
C SER A 290 -10.68 12.05 6.49
N MET A 291 -10.23 13.04 7.29
CA MET A 291 -9.46 14.16 6.76
C MET A 291 -8.07 13.73 6.30
N ILE A 292 -7.33 13.01 7.15
CA ILE A 292 -5.94 12.59 6.87
C ILE A 292 -5.88 11.70 5.63
N PHE A 293 -6.72 10.66 5.58
CA PHE A 293 -6.70 9.72 4.46
C PHE A 293 -7.31 10.31 3.18
N GLY A 294 -8.43 11.04 3.30
CA GLY A 294 -9.06 11.67 2.14
C GLY A 294 -8.19 12.74 1.48
N LEU A 295 -7.39 13.48 2.25
CA LEU A 295 -6.43 14.45 1.71
C LEU A 295 -5.23 13.79 1.00
N ARG A 296 -5.02 12.47 1.12
CA ARG A 296 -4.03 11.77 0.31
C ARG A 296 -4.45 11.66 -1.16
N MET A 297 -5.74 11.65 -1.43
CA MET A 297 -6.25 11.69 -2.81
C MET A 297 -5.98 13.07 -3.44
N ILE A 298 -5.56 13.09 -4.70
CA ILE A 298 -5.27 14.35 -5.41
C ILE A 298 -6.53 15.20 -5.61
N GLU A 299 -7.67 14.55 -5.77
CA GLU A 299 -8.97 15.24 -5.79
C GLU A 299 -9.35 15.80 -4.43
N GLY A 300 -8.80 15.21 -3.34
CA GLY A 300 -9.09 15.58 -1.97
C GLY A 300 -10.42 15.04 -1.47
N ILE A 301 -10.94 15.67 -0.43
CA ILE A 301 -12.16 15.25 0.26
C ILE A 301 -13.36 15.89 -0.42
N ASN A 302 -14.28 15.06 -0.90
CA ASN A 302 -15.58 15.52 -1.35
C ASN A 302 -16.44 15.88 -0.13
N ILE A 303 -16.84 17.15 -0.03
CA ILE A 303 -17.56 17.73 1.12
C ILE A 303 -18.92 17.03 1.33
N GLU A 304 -19.63 16.73 0.26
CA GLU A 304 -20.95 16.12 0.35
C GLU A 304 -20.86 14.65 0.79
N ASN A 305 -19.90 13.90 0.25
CA ASN A 305 -19.64 12.51 0.69
C ASN A 305 -19.25 12.48 2.17
N PHE A 306 -18.42 13.41 2.63
CA PHE A 306 -18.08 13.51 4.05
C PHE A 306 -19.30 13.78 4.92
N LYS A 307 -20.21 14.67 4.48
CA LYS A 307 -21.47 14.94 5.18
C LYS A 307 -22.36 13.71 5.26
N ILE A 308 -22.50 12.99 4.15
CA ILE A 308 -23.29 11.74 4.12
C ILE A 308 -22.71 10.71 5.10
N GLN A 309 -21.39 10.54 5.10
CA GLN A 309 -20.71 9.53 5.92
C GLN A 309 -20.77 9.87 7.41
N HIS A 310 -20.58 11.14 7.78
CA HIS A 310 -20.40 11.56 9.17
C HIS A 310 -21.56 12.38 9.73
N ASN A 311 -22.54 12.75 8.92
CA ASN A 311 -23.63 13.68 9.26
C ASN A 311 -23.12 15.04 9.80
N LYS A 312 -21.99 15.53 9.26
CA LYS A 312 -21.28 16.74 9.69
C LYS A 312 -20.56 17.40 8.51
N ASP A 313 -20.49 18.74 8.50
CA ASP A 313 -19.72 19.47 7.51
C ASP A 313 -18.24 19.58 7.94
N PRO A 314 -17.26 19.11 7.16
CA PRO A 314 -15.84 19.22 7.52
C PRO A 314 -15.38 20.67 7.68
N ARG A 315 -15.99 21.62 6.95
CA ARG A 315 -15.66 23.06 7.02
C ARG A 315 -16.07 23.68 8.34
N GLU A 316 -17.08 23.14 9.02
CA GLU A 316 -17.51 23.61 10.35
C GLU A 316 -16.63 23.00 11.44
N ILE A 317 -16.39 21.69 11.37
CA ILE A 317 -15.64 20.97 12.41
C ILE A 317 -14.17 21.37 12.42
N PHE A 318 -13.56 21.44 11.25
CA PHE A 318 -12.13 21.71 11.08
C PHE A 318 -11.85 23.13 10.60
N LYS A 319 -12.78 24.07 10.80
CA LYS A 319 -12.70 25.44 10.29
C LYS A 319 -11.34 26.08 10.49
N ASN A 320 -10.86 26.09 11.72
CA ASN A 320 -9.60 26.78 12.06
C ASN A 320 -8.40 26.11 11.37
N ILE A 321 -8.36 24.77 11.33
CA ILE A 321 -7.29 23.99 10.71
C ILE A 321 -7.29 24.25 9.19
N ILE A 322 -8.46 24.23 8.56
CA ILE A 322 -8.59 24.46 7.12
C ILE A 322 -8.16 25.88 6.78
N GLU A 323 -8.65 26.89 7.50
CA GLU A 323 -8.31 28.30 7.23
C GLU A 323 -6.81 28.58 7.43
N GLU A 324 -6.18 28.03 8.48
CA GLU A 324 -4.76 28.17 8.73
C GLU A 324 -3.93 27.54 7.59
N ASN A 325 -4.26 26.31 7.18
CA ASN A 325 -3.56 25.65 6.07
C ASN A 325 -3.79 26.35 4.72
N LYS A 326 -4.95 26.97 4.51
CA LYS A 326 -5.22 27.82 3.32
C LYS A 326 -4.34 29.08 3.35
N LEU A 327 -4.20 29.74 4.50
CA LEU A 327 -3.31 30.90 4.65
C LEU A 327 -1.86 30.58 4.34
N HIS A 328 -1.39 29.37 4.72
CA HIS A 328 -0.05 28.88 4.41
C HIS A 328 0.08 28.38 2.96
N GLY A 329 -1.02 28.35 2.21
CA GLY A 329 -1.06 27.86 0.83
C GLY A 329 -0.90 26.34 0.70
N LEU A 330 -1.25 25.58 1.73
CA LEU A 330 -1.15 24.12 1.77
C LEU A 330 -2.46 23.43 1.38
N LEU A 331 -3.60 24.03 1.70
CA LEU A 331 -4.92 23.56 1.29
C LEU A 331 -5.59 24.51 0.32
N ALA A 332 -6.40 23.96 -0.55
CA ALA A 332 -7.34 24.68 -1.40
C ALA A 332 -8.75 24.14 -1.17
N GLU A 333 -9.73 25.05 -1.16
CA GLU A 333 -11.14 24.73 -1.00
C GLU A 333 -11.91 25.20 -2.24
N THR A 334 -12.79 24.36 -2.72
CA THR A 334 -13.78 24.65 -3.75
C THR A 334 -15.18 24.46 -3.17
N ASP A 335 -16.22 24.69 -3.96
CA ASP A 335 -17.61 24.43 -3.52
C ASP A 335 -17.85 22.97 -3.15
N SER A 336 -17.09 22.05 -3.74
CA SER A 336 -17.29 20.60 -3.60
C SER A 336 -16.16 19.85 -2.91
N HIS A 337 -14.93 20.39 -2.87
CA HIS A 337 -13.76 19.65 -2.37
C HIS A 337 -12.84 20.51 -1.50
N ILE A 338 -12.19 19.84 -0.55
CA ILE A 338 -11.02 20.33 0.19
C ILE A 338 -9.84 19.45 -0.22
N LYS A 339 -8.77 20.03 -0.73
CA LYS A 339 -7.62 19.28 -1.26
C LYS A 339 -6.29 19.94 -0.96
N LEU A 340 -5.22 19.16 -1.01
CA LEU A 340 -3.86 19.67 -0.97
C LEU A 340 -3.57 20.52 -2.22
N THR A 341 -2.84 21.60 -2.04
CA THR A 341 -2.19 22.33 -3.15
C THR A 341 -0.92 21.57 -3.58
N LYS A 342 -0.27 22.00 -4.66
CA LYS A 342 1.06 21.44 -5.02
C LYS A 342 2.06 21.55 -3.87
N LYS A 343 2.10 22.70 -3.18
CA LYS A 343 2.93 22.89 -1.98
C LYS A 343 2.48 21.98 -0.84
N GLY A 344 1.16 21.85 -0.64
CA GLY A 344 0.58 20.97 0.39
C GLY A 344 0.87 19.50 0.18
N ILE A 345 1.01 19.02 -1.05
CA ILE A 345 1.39 17.64 -1.35
C ILE A 345 2.82 17.37 -0.86
N LEU A 346 3.77 18.27 -1.13
CA LEU A 346 5.16 18.15 -0.67
C LEU A 346 5.26 18.20 0.86
N LEU A 347 4.39 18.95 1.52
CA LEU A 347 4.35 19.13 2.98
C LEU A 347 3.14 18.43 3.61
N SER A 348 2.69 17.33 2.99
CA SER A 348 1.45 16.67 3.40
C SER A 348 1.48 16.18 4.86
N ASN A 349 2.62 15.72 5.35
CA ASN A 349 2.77 15.30 6.74
C ASN A 349 2.52 16.45 7.73
N GLU A 350 2.95 17.68 7.42
CA GLU A 350 2.66 18.85 8.24
C GLU A 350 1.17 19.16 8.28
N VAL A 351 0.50 19.00 7.12
CA VAL A 351 -0.97 19.19 7.05
C VAL A 351 -1.67 18.11 7.87
N PHE A 352 -1.27 16.84 7.74
CA PHE A 352 -1.90 15.71 8.44
C PHE A 352 -1.76 15.80 9.95
N GLN A 353 -0.61 16.26 10.47
CA GLN A 353 -0.39 16.47 11.90
C GLN A 353 -1.39 17.43 12.54
N ASN A 354 -1.92 18.40 11.79
CA ASN A 354 -2.90 19.35 12.29
C ASN A 354 -4.27 18.71 12.58
N PHE A 355 -4.53 17.51 12.07
CA PHE A 355 -5.78 16.77 12.29
C PHE A 355 -5.65 15.68 13.38
N ILE A 356 -4.50 15.49 14.02
CA ILE A 356 -4.29 14.56 15.14
C ILE A 356 -4.60 15.23 16.51
#